data_5c79ffac6e2c11056024550cbb35a5ac
#
_entry.id   5c79ffac6e2c11056024550cbb35a5ac
#
_cell.length_a   1.000
_cell.length_b   1.000
_cell.length_c   1.000
_cell.angle_alpha   90.00
_cell.angle_beta   90.00
_cell.angle_gamma   90.00
#
_symmetry.space_group_name_H-M   'P 1'
#
loop_
_entity.id
_entity.type
_entity.pdbx_description
1 polymer ?
#
loop_
_entity_poly.entity_id
_entity_poly.type
_entity_poly.pdbx_seq_one_letter_code
_entity_poly.pdbx_strand_id
1 'polypeptide(L)'
;CGGYRNGLVQIPDFDMWVRLCMVYEIHVMKEKLIQYRVQTNENFTSGNLPNNRIRGQFEFLQVLDHYKTGACLNDFDKIFPEGKQYLTEDNPDYLYALGKLAVNNGQMIVHKLFGLNLLFEALNDPQRAKNLEIYQNFNHKKFIELSAQHDIFSIEVYETLKKLDAS
;
A
#
# COMPACT_ATOMS: atom_id res chain seq x y z
N CYS A 1 19.68 -3.31 -8.29
CA CYS A 1 18.37 -3.79 -7.81
C CYS A 1 18.49 -5.02 -6.88
N GLY A 2 19.58 -5.79 -6.95
CA GLY A 2 19.73 -7.04 -6.22
C GLY A 2 18.84 -8.19 -6.77
N GLY A 3 18.89 -9.35 -6.12
CA GLY A 3 18.08 -10.51 -6.47
C GLY A 3 16.68 -10.51 -5.83
N TYR A 4 16.03 -11.66 -5.85
CA TYR A 4 14.79 -11.87 -5.09
C TYR A 4 15.02 -11.72 -3.59
N ARG A 5 14.06 -11.11 -2.88
CA ARG A 5 14.10 -11.04 -1.42
C ARG A 5 13.62 -12.38 -0.85
N ASN A 6 14.48 -13.04 -0.07
CA ASN A 6 14.23 -14.40 0.44
C ASN A 6 13.01 -14.52 1.37
N GLY A 7 12.53 -13.42 1.92
CA GLY A 7 11.33 -13.40 2.77
C GLY A 7 10.00 -13.38 2.00
N LEU A 8 10.03 -13.19 0.68
CA LEU A 8 8.84 -13.14 -0.17
C LEU A 8 8.62 -14.50 -0.84
N VAL A 9 7.40 -14.99 -0.77
CA VAL A 9 7.00 -16.30 -1.31
C VAL A 9 5.83 -16.18 -2.28
N GLN A 10 4.89 -15.23 -2.02
CA GLN A 10 3.70 -15.06 -2.84
C GLN A 10 3.92 -14.13 -4.03
N ILE A 11 4.71 -13.07 -3.83
CA ILE A 11 4.90 -12.01 -4.82
C ILE A 11 6.38 -11.59 -5.01
N PRO A 12 7.36 -12.53 -5.01
CA PRO A 12 8.76 -12.16 -5.17
C PRO A 12 9.07 -11.55 -6.54
N ASP A 13 8.39 -12.02 -7.59
CA ASP A 13 8.45 -11.49 -8.95
C ASP A 13 7.89 -10.07 -9.03
N PHE A 14 6.75 -9.81 -8.42
CA PHE A 14 6.16 -8.48 -8.37
C PHE A 14 7.07 -7.47 -7.65
N ASP A 15 7.64 -7.85 -6.51
CA ASP A 15 8.64 -7.03 -5.81
C ASP A 15 9.85 -6.71 -6.71
N MET A 16 10.37 -7.73 -7.40
CA MET A 16 11.48 -7.54 -8.33
C MET A 16 11.11 -6.57 -9.46
N TRP A 17 9.92 -6.69 -10.03
CA TRP A 17 9.47 -5.82 -11.11
C TRP A 17 9.30 -4.38 -10.66
N VAL A 18 8.73 -4.14 -9.47
CA VAL A 18 8.64 -2.79 -8.90
C VAL A 18 10.03 -2.18 -8.76
N ARG A 19 10.99 -2.89 -8.21
CA ARG A 19 12.38 -2.41 -8.05
C ARG A 19 13.08 -2.17 -9.39
N LEU A 20 12.83 -3.00 -10.39
CA LEU A 20 13.37 -2.82 -11.75
C LEU A 20 12.79 -1.57 -12.41
N CYS A 21 11.46 -1.38 -12.33
CA CYS A 21 10.79 -0.21 -12.91
C CYS A 21 11.24 1.13 -12.32
N MET A 22 11.75 1.13 -11.08
CA MET A 22 12.30 2.33 -10.45
C MET A 22 13.65 2.77 -11.01
N VAL A 23 14.36 1.89 -11.71
CA VAL A 23 15.74 2.12 -12.17
C VAL A 23 15.87 2.01 -13.68
N TYR A 24 15.03 1.20 -14.31
CA TYR A 24 15.13 0.87 -15.73
C TYR A 24 13.78 1.03 -16.42
N GLU A 25 13.83 1.36 -17.71
CA GLU A 25 12.66 1.22 -18.57
C GLU A 25 12.42 -0.26 -18.86
N ILE A 26 11.15 -0.69 -18.81
CA ILE A 26 10.76 -2.04 -19.19
C ILE A 26 9.92 -2.01 -20.46
N HIS A 27 10.21 -2.95 -21.35
CA HIS A 27 9.43 -3.15 -22.57
C HIS A 27 8.47 -4.32 -22.39
N VAL A 28 7.18 -4.07 -22.56
CA VAL A 28 6.15 -5.11 -22.52
C VAL A 28 5.90 -5.60 -23.94
N MET A 29 6.30 -6.85 -24.22
CA MET A 29 6.01 -7.51 -25.49
C MET A 29 4.51 -7.79 -25.62
N LYS A 30 3.94 -7.52 -26.79
CA LYS A 30 2.51 -7.74 -27.05
C LYS A 30 2.21 -9.19 -27.44
N GLU A 31 3.23 -9.97 -27.81
CA GLU A 31 3.13 -11.37 -28.18
C GLU A 31 2.90 -12.26 -26.96
N LYS A 32 2.06 -13.27 -27.13
CA LYS A 32 1.82 -14.29 -26.11
C LYS A 32 2.92 -15.35 -26.14
N LEU A 33 4.02 -15.13 -25.43
CA LEU A 33 5.20 -16.02 -25.44
C LEU A 33 5.19 -17.07 -24.33
N ILE A 34 4.29 -16.96 -23.34
CA ILE A 34 4.29 -17.83 -22.16
C ILE A 34 2.91 -18.48 -22.04
N GLN A 35 2.91 -19.80 -21.80
CA GLN A 35 1.73 -20.55 -21.40
C GLN A 35 1.76 -20.73 -19.87
N TYR A 36 0.73 -20.23 -19.20
CA TYR A 36 0.56 -20.40 -17.77
C TYR A 36 -0.31 -21.63 -17.50
N ARG A 37 0.26 -22.64 -16.79
CA ARG A 37 -0.49 -23.84 -16.40
C ARG A 37 -1.37 -23.51 -15.18
N VAL A 38 -2.67 -23.50 -15.37
CA VAL A 38 -3.63 -23.45 -14.27
C VAL A 38 -3.92 -24.86 -13.81
N GLN A 39 -3.62 -25.19 -12.56
CA GLN A 39 -3.97 -26.47 -11.94
C GLN A 39 -5.01 -26.23 -10.86
N THR A 40 -5.95 -27.16 -10.74
CA THR A 40 -7.07 -27.10 -9.78
C THR A 40 -6.70 -27.61 -8.39
N ASN A 41 -5.51 -28.20 -8.21
CA ASN A 41 -5.08 -28.77 -6.93
C ASN A 41 -4.56 -27.71 -5.97
N GLU A 42 -5.01 -27.77 -4.72
CA GLU A 42 -4.81 -26.76 -3.66
C GLU A 42 -3.37 -26.61 -3.14
N ASN A 43 -2.41 -27.42 -3.62
CA ASN A 43 -1.06 -27.51 -3.06
C ASN A 43 -0.02 -26.55 -3.69
N PHE A 44 -0.46 -25.47 -4.34
CA PHE A 44 0.47 -24.51 -4.93
C PHE A 44 0.74 -23.32 -4.01
N THR A 45 1.98 -22.83 -4.07
CA THR A 45 2.43 -21.63 -3.38
C THR A 45 1.50 -20.42 -3.68
N SER A 46 0.97 -20.35 -4.90
CA SER A 46 0.02 -19.31 -5.35
C SER A 46 -1.46 -19.72 -5.26
N GLY A 47 -1.77 -20.87 -4.64
CA GLY A 47 -3.15 -21.35 -4.46
C GLY A 47 -3.99 -20.38 -3.61
N ASN A 48 -5.32 -20.35 -3.84
CA ASN A 48 -6.25 -19.48 -3.12
C ASN A 48 -6.56 -19.98 -1.70
N LEU A 49 -5.52 -20.32 -0.93
CA LEU A 49 -5.64 -20.74 0.47
C LEU A 49 -5.62 -19.52 1.39
N PRO A 50 -6.32 -19.55 2.54
CA PRO A 50 -6.31 -18.48 3.52
C PRO A 50 -4.90 -18.05 3.93
N ASN A 51 -4.01 -19.01 4.20
CA ASN A 51 -2.62 -18.74 4.60
C ASN A 51 -1.84 -17.98 3.51
N ASN A 52 -2.07 -18.30 2.24
CA ASN A 52 -1.42 -17.62 1.12
C ASN A 52 -1.93 -16.18 0.99
N ARG A 53 -3.24 -15.96 1.20
CA ARG A 53 -3.83 -14.61 1.20
C ARG A 53 -3.33 -13.75 2.35
N ILE A 54 -3.25 -14.33 3.57
CA ILE A 54 -2.71 -13.63 4.75
C ILE A 54 -1.26 -13.23 4.50
N ARG A 55 -0.43 -14.18 4.03
CA ARG A 55 0.97 -13.91 3.70
C ARG A 55 1.09 -12.87 2.59
N GLY A 56 0.29 -12.98 1.54
CA GLY A 56 0.26 -12.02 0.43
C GLY A 56 0.00 -10.59 0.90
N GLN A 57 -0.92 -10.36 1.85
CA GLN A 57 -1.16 -9.02 2.41
C GLN A 57 0.10 -8.47 3.11
N PHE A 58 0.78 -9.31 3.90
CA PHE A 58 2.03 -8.93 4.54
C PHE A 58 3.12 -8.59 3.50
N GLU A 59 3.27 -9.42 2.48
CA GLU A 59 4.26 -9.21 1.42
C GLU A 59 3.95 -7.96 0.59
N PHE A 60 2.67 -7.68 0.28
CA PHE A 60 2.27 -6.43 -0.37
C PHE A 60 2.67 -5.20 0.43
N LEU A 61 2.55 -5.22 1.76
CA LEU A 61 2.99 -4.11 2.60
C LEU A 61 4.49 -3.84 2.40
N GLN A 62 5.30 -4.90 2.29
CA GLN A 62 6.74 -4.78 2.06
C GLN A 62 7.07 -4.22 0.66
N VAL A 63 6.23 -4.48 -0.33
CA VAL A 63 6.39 -3.92 -1.68
C VAL A 63 5.97 -2.45 -1.72
N LEU A 64 4.89 -2.08 -1.02
CA LEU A 64 4.43 -0.69 -0.93
C LEU A 64 5.50 0.25 -0.35
N ASP A 65 6.37 -0.24 0.52
CA ASP A 65 7.47 0.56 1.08
C ASP A 65 8.44 1.10 0.01
N HIS A 66 8.54 0.46 -1.14
CA HIS A 66 9.36 1.00 -2.24
C HIS A 66 8.84 2.35 -2.76
N TYR A 67 7.54 2.61 -2.70
CA TYR A 67 6.95 3.87 -3.18
C TYR A 67 7.26 5.09 -2.29
N LYS A 68 7.82 4.89 -1.11
CA LYS A 68 8.33 5.98 -0.25
C LYS A 68 9.66 6.56 -0.74
N THR A 69 10.30 5.95 -1.73
CA THR A 69 11.63 6.34 -2.21
C THR A 69 11.60 7.62 -3.04
N GLY A 70 12.72 8.35 -3.04
CA GLY A 70 12.87 9.57 -3.85
C GLY A 70 12.65 9.34 -5.33
N ALA A 71 12.98 8.15 -5.88
CA ALA A 71 12.72 7.82 -7.28
C ALA A 71 11.22 7.90 -7.62
N CYS A 72 10.35 7.34 -6.77
CA CYS A 72 8.90 7.42 -6.99
C CYS A 72 8.34 8.81 -6.67
N LEU A 73 8.85 9.47 -5.63
CA LEU A 73 8.37 10.79 -5.23
C LEU A 73 8.75 11.88 -6.23
N ASN A 74 9.91 11.78 -6.88
CA ASN A 74 10.33 12.72 -7.94
C ASN A 74 9.44 12.67 -9.19
N ASP A 75 8.90 11.51 -9.50
CA ASP A 75 7.97 11.31 -10.62
C ASP A 75 6.51 11.09 -10.15
N PHE A 76 6.18 11.57 -8.95
CA PHE A 76 4.88 11.34 -8.29
C PHE A 76 3.70 11.60 -9.20
N ASP A 77 3.72 12.71 -9.91
CA ASP A 77 2.64 13.14 -10.80
C ASP A 77 2.41 12.22 -12.00
N LYS A 78 3.45 11.50 -12.42
CA LYS A 78 3.36 10.53 -13.52
C LYS A 78 2.91 9.16 -13.03
N ILE A 79 3.38 8.77 -11.83
CA ILE A 79 3.10 7.46 -11.24
C ILE A 79 1.73 7.45 -10.56
N PHE A 80 1.37 8.56 -9.90
CA PHE A 80 0.16 8.71 -9.09
C PHE A 80 -0.63 9.97 -9.47
N PRO A 81 -1.13 10.08 -10.71
CA PRO A 81 -1.83 11.29 -11.16
C PRO A 81 -3.05 11.63 -10.28
N GLU A 82 -3.73 10.63 -9.72
CA GLU A 82 -4.86 10.84 -8.80
C GLU A 82 -4.40 11.40 -7.44
N GLY A 83 -3.14 11.26 -7.09
CA GLY A 83 -2.55 11.80 -5.86
C GLY A 83 -2.40 13.32 -5.87
N LYS A 84 -2.39 13.96 -7.05
CA LYS A 84 -2.26 15.42 -7.20
C LYS A 84 -3.30 16.20 -6.41
N GLN A 85 -4.52 15.69 -6.29
CA GLN A 85 -5.58 16.33 -5.53
C GLN A 85 -5.26 16.53 -4.03
N TYR A 86 -4.25 15.82 -3.52
CA TYR A 86 -3.80 15.92 -2.13
C TYR A 86 -2.54 16.79 -1.96
N LEU A 87 -2.01 17.36 -3.04
CA LEU A 87 -0.90 18.31 -3.02
C LEU A 87 -1.42 19.74 -2.97
N THR A 88 -0.64 20.64 -2.38
CA THR A 88 -0.81 22.09 -2.49
C THR A 88 0.44 22.70 -3.09
N GLU A 89 0.30 23.79 -3.85
CA GLU A 89 1.43 24.47 -4.48
C GLU A 89 2.42 25.01 -3.44
N ASP A 90 1.90 25.55 -2.32
CA ASP A 90 2.71 26.16 -1.27
C ASP A 90 3.48 25.16 -0.40
N ASN A 91 3.02 23.90 -0.31
CA ASN A 91 3.65 22.86 0.51
C ASN A 91 3.37 21.46 -0.06
N PRO A 92 4.09 21.03 -1.11
CA PRO A 92 3.89 19.72 -1.70
C PRO A 92 4.49 18.61 -0.83
N ASP A 93 3.69 18.01 0.04
CA ASP A 93 4.08 16.83 0.81
C ASP A 93 3.64 15.55 0.09
N TYR A 94 4.55 14.97 -0.71
CA TYR A 94 4.29 13.79 -1.53
C TYR A 94 3.99 12.52 -0.69
N LEU A 95 4.61 12.37 0.49
CA LEU A 95 4.32 11.24 1.37
C LEU A 95 2.93 11.35 1.98
N TYR A 96 2.49 12.58 2.33
CA TYR A 96 1.12 12.83 2.73
C TYR A 96 0.14 12.50 1.60
N ALA A 97 0.42 12.99 0.39
CA ALA A 97 -0.41 12.73 -0.77
C ALA A 97 -0.51 11.23 -1.09
N LEU A 98 0.62 10.49 -1.01
CA LEU A 98 0.66 9.04 -1.16
C LEU A 98 -0.15 8.34 -0.06
N GLY A 99 -0.03 8.78 1.18
CA GLY A 99 -0.81 8.27 2.31
C GLY A 99 -2.31 8.46 2.10
N LYS A 100 -2.74 9.66 1.71
CA LYS A 100 -4.16 9.97 1.39
C LYS A 100 -4.66 9.15 0.22
N LEU A 101 -3.87 9.02 -0.84
CA LEU A 101 -4.22 8.19 -2.00
C LEU A 101 -4.41 6.73 -1.60
N ALA A 102 -3.48 6.17 -0.83
CA ALA A 102 -3.55 4.78 -0.39
C ALA A 102 -4.77 4.51 0.51
N VAL A 103 -5.10 5.44 1.42
CA VAL A 103 -6.29 5.31 2.27
C VAL A 103 -7.57 5.46 1.47
N ASN A 104 -7.68 6.43 0.57
CA ASN A 104 -8.95 6.74 -0.08
C ASN A 104 -9.23 5.86 -1.30
N ASN A 105 -8.20 5.57 -2.11
CA ASN A 105 -8.34 4.87 -3.39
C ASN A 105 -7.87 3.41 -3.34
N GLY A 106 -7.06 3.03 -2.35
CA GLY A 106 -6.57 1.66 -2.22
C GLY A 106 -7.70 0.66 -1.98
N GLN A 107 -7.74 -0.42 -2.78
CA GLN A 107 -8.81 -1.42 -2.74
C GLN A 107 -8.56 -2.52 -1.70
N MET A 108 -7.30 -2.77 -1.34
CA MET A 108 -6.93 -3.79 -0.35
C MET A 108 -6.72 -3.17 1.03
N ILE A 109 -6.94 -3.98 2.07
CA ILE A 109 -6.74 -3.53 3.45
C ILE A 109 -5.31 -3.07 3.71
N VAL A 110 -4.34 -3.72 3.06
CA VAL A 110 -2.92 -3.37 3.17
C VAL A 110 -2.61 -1.96 2.65
N HIS A 111 -3.34 -1.46 1.64
CA HIS A 111 -3.20 -0.07 1.19
C HIS A 111 -3.65 0.91 2.28
N LYS A 112 -4.75 0.58 2.98
CA LYS A 112 -5.24 1.39 4.10
C LYS A 112 -4.20 1.48 5.22
N LEU A 113 -3.66 0.33 5.61
CA LEU A 113 -2.61 0.24 6.63
C LEU A 113 -1.37 1.05 6.23
N PHE A 114 -0.89 0.86 5.01
CA PHE A 114 0.24 1.61 4.47
C PHE A 114 -0.01 3.12 4.51
N GLY A 115 -1.17 3.56 4.02
CA GLY A 115 -1.53 4.97 3.99
C GLY A 115 -1.66 5.58 5.39
N LEU A 116 -2.28 4.87 6.33
CA LEU A 116 -2.37 5.31 7.73
C LEU A 116 -0.99 5.44 8.38
N ASN A 117 -0.07 4.51 8.11
CA ASN A 117 1.32 4.60 8.60
C ASN A 117 2.02 5.86 8.06
N LEU A 118 1.88 6.17 6.77
CA LEU A 118 2.47 7.39 6.19
C LEU A 118 1.91 8.67 6.84
N LEU A 119 0.60 8.72 7.06
CA LEU A 119 -0.06 9.87 7.69
C LEU A 119 0.36 10.00 9.17
N PHE A 120 0.51 8.87 9.87
CA PHE A 120 1.00 8.83 11.25
C PHE A 120 2.44 9.35 11.33
N GLU A 121 3.34 8.86 10.48
CA GLU A 121 4.73 9.32 10.39
C GLU A 121 4.81 10.83 10.10
N ALA A 122 3.95 11.34 9.20
CA ALA A 122 3.90 12.75 8.87
C ALA A 122 3.49 13.64 10.06
N LEU A 123 2.54 13.18 10.87
CA LEU A 123 2.06 13.91 12.05
C LEU A 123 3.01 13.81 13.25
N ASN A 124 3.90 12.81 13.28
CA ASN A 124 4.94 12.71 14.31
C ASN A 124 6.18 13.58 14.03
N ASP A 125 6.30 14.15 12.84
CA ASP A 125 7.27 15.19 12.55
C ASP A 125 6.63 16.57 12.85
N PRO A 126 7.14 17.33 13.84
CA PRO A 126 6.50 18.58 14.26
C PRO A 126 6.38 19.64 13.15
N GLN A 127 7.37 19.71 12.26
CA GLN A 127 7.36 20.67 11.16
C GLN A 127 6.35 20.27 10.08
N ARG A 128 6.30 19.00 9.74
CA ARG A 128 5.32 18.47 8.79
C ARG A 128 3.92 18.57 9.34
N ALA A 129 3.69 18.20 10.60
CA ALA A 129 2.37 18.31 11.25
C ALA A 129 1.83 19.74 11.19
N LYS A 130 2.68 20.74 11.49
CA LYS A 130 2.31 22.17 11.39
C LYS A 130 1.95 22.57 9.95
N ASN A 131 2.75 22.15 8.98
CA ASN A 131 2.49 22.45 7.57
C ASN A 131 1.20 21.77 7.08
N LEU A 132 0.97 20.51 7.45
CA LEU A 132 -0.25 19.78 7.09
C LEU A 132 -1.50 20.43 7.68
N GLU A 133 -1.42 20.96 8.89
CA GLU A 133 -2.54 21.70 9.48
C GLU A 133 -2.83 22.99 8.73
N ILE A 134 -1.80 23.76 8.37
CA ILE A 134 -1.94 25.05 7.67
C ILE A 134 -2.41 24.87 6.24
N TYR A 135 -1.75 24.02 5.46
CA TYR A 135 -1.92 23.95 4.00
C TYR A 135 -2.92 22.87 3.57
N GLN A 136 -3.07 21.80 4.35
CA GLN A 136 -3.91 20.65 4.01
C GLN A 136 -5.15 20.54 4.93
N ASN A 137 -5.25 21.40 5.92
CA ASN A 137 -6.27 21.30 6.96
C ASN A 137 -6.34 19.88 7.55
N PHE A 138 -5.16 19.25 7.75
CA PHE A 138 -5.03 17.91 8.28
C PHE A 138 -4.20 17.91 9.57
N ASN A 139 -4.77 17.41 10.66
CA ASN A 139 -4.17 17.40 12.00
C ASN A 139 -4.49 16.08 12.74
N HIS A 140 -4.00 15.95 13.96
CA HIS A 140 -4.19 14.77 14.79
C HIS A 140 -5.66 14.36 14.97
N LYS A 141 -6.57 15.35 15.13
CA LYS A 141 -8.00 15.07 15.27
C LYS A 141 -8.55 14.37 14.03
N LYS A 142 -8.25 14.92 12.85
CA LYS A 142 -8.68 14.34 11.57
C LYS A 142 -8.05 12.96 11.30
N PHE A 143 -6.80 12.75 11.76
CA PHE A 143 -6.17 11.45 11.69
C PHE A 143 -6.86 10.42 12.58
N ILE A 144 -7.23 10.77 13.82
CA ILE A 144 -7.97 9.90 14.74
C ILE A 144 -9.31 9.49 14.11
N GLU A 145 -10.05 10.44 13.56
CA GLU A 145 -11.32 10.19 12.86
C GLU A 145 -11.12 9.27 11.65
N LEU A 146 -10.09 9.53 10.83
CA LEU A 146 -9.78 8.73 9.64
C LEU A 146 -9.36 7.31 9.98
N SER A 147 -8.48 7.13 10.97
CA SER A 147 -7.98 5.80 11.36
C SER A 147 -9.07 4.90 11.93
N ALA A 148 -10.09 5.47 12.56
CA ALA A 148 -11.24 4.73 13.08
C ALA A 148 -12.24 4.27 12.00
N GLN A 149 -12.16 4.81 10.78
CA GLN A 149 -13.07 4.46 9.67
C GLN A 149 -12.69 3.15 8.96
N HIS A 150 -11.52 2.60 9.24
CA HIS A 150 -11.00 1.44 8.54
C HIS A 150 -10.69 0.31 9.52
N ASP A 151 -11.50 -0.74 9.49
CA ASP A 151 -11.27 -1.95 10.31
C ASP A 151 -10.13 -2.80 9.75
N ILE A 152 -8.89 -2.30 9.91
CA ILE A 152 -7.66 -2.95 9.43
C ILE A 152 -7.48 -4.36 10.02
N PHE A 153 -7.93 -4.56 11.26
CA PHE A 153 -7.70 -5.78 12.02
C PHE A 153 -8.94 -6.67 12.12
N SER A 154 -9.99 -6.37 11.36
CA SER A 154 -11.25 -7.14 11.35
C SER A 154 -11.91 -7.25 12.73
N ILE A 155 -11.83 -6.19 13.53
CA ILE A 155 -12.36 -6.15 14.89
C ILE A 155 -13.88 -6.38 14.89
N GLU A 156 -14.60 -5.72 13.96
CA GLU A 156 -16.07 -5.86 13.87
C GLU A 156 -16.49 -7.30 13.49
N VAL A 157 -15.72 -7.95 12.61
CA VAL A 157 -15.94 -9.36 12.25
C VAL A 157 -15.71 -10.26 13.45
N TYR A 158 -14.61 -10.07 14.17
CA TYR A 158 -14.27 -10.84 15.37
C TYR A 158 -15.33 -10.68 16.46
N GLU A 159 -15.77 -9.47 16.74
CA GLU A 159 -16.82 -9.19 17.73
C GLU A 159 -18.17 -9.83 17.35
N THR A 160 -18.49 -9.83 16.06
CA THR A 160 -19.72 -10.47 15.57
C THR A 160 -19.67 -11.99 15.74
N LEU A 161 -18.56 -12.62 15.37
CA LEU A 161 -18.37 -14.06 15.55
C LEU A 161 -18.46 -14.45 17.02
N LYS A 162 -17.82 -13.71 17.93
CA LYS A 162 -17.86 -13.94 19.36
C LYS A 162 -19.28 -13.87 19.93
N LYS A 163 -20.14 -13.00 19.42
CA LYS A 163 -21.54 -12.92 19.86
C LYS A 163 -22.35 -14.11 19.37
N LEU A 164 -22.07 -14.63 18.17
CA LEU A 164 -22.73 -15.83 17.63
C LEU A 164 -22.36 -17.09 18.39
N ASP A 165 -21.11 -17.23 18.82
CA ASP A 165 -20.64 -18.38 19.61
C ASP A 165 -21.20 -18.39 21.06
N ALA A 166 -21.68 -17.22 21.54
CA ALA A 166 -22.24 -17.07 22.88
C ALA A 166 -23.78 -17.21 22.94
N SER A 167 -24.44 -17.33 21.77
CA SER A 167 -25.90 -17.51 21.63
C SER A 167 -26.28 -18.97 21.40
#